data_de7af4411e355cd742efa320d7ab07fb
#
_entry.id   de7af4411e355cd742efa320d7ab07fb
#
_cell.length_a   1.000
_cell.length_b   1.000
_cell.length_c   1.000
_cell.angle_alpha   90.00
_cell.angle_beta   90.00
_cell.angle_gamma   90.00
#
_symmetry.space_group_name_H-M   'P 1'
#
loop_
_entity.id
_entity.type
_entity.pdbx_description
1 polymer ?
#
loop_
_entity_poly.entity_id
_entity_poly.type
_entity_poly.pdbx_seq_one_letter_code
_entity_poly.pdbx_strand_id
1 'polypeptide(L)'
;MSTTVLKSVLGAGALALLAVAGVMPVGAQDPGNGIDRTLTTAAIAPETGKPQARTVEIGVYDPHDAVADSDALTLEHVFVYWQKPDRVQIKRKFANAVRQGRGLMLSVEPYTHAADWRAGGNRLFADIGKGRFDREIVEICSRAADFAGQVYIRWGHEMEEPSERYPWARRDSEGYKTAFRYFVAKCRELAPAARYVWSPKGHRNLSAYYPGDDVVDAIGIPVWGLQKMDVDYWGRERRFVEALKEKYQRVSRYGKPVIVAELGVSGSADYKRAWYAEILDQQTYRRTFPLLTTVVFFNDKEPYKWPLGYGAPDWRLDREALKALAGRGPGQAAALAD
;
A
#
# COMPACT_ATOMS: atom_id res chain seq x y z
N MET A 1 31.78 -33.87 24.48
CA MET A 1 31.32 -32.66 25.17
C MET A 1 30.37 -31.95 24.22
N SER A 2 29.10 -32.18 24.44
CA SER A 2 28.00 -31.73 23.57
C SER A 2 27.38 -30.50 24.20
N THR A 3 27.36 -29.38 23.51
CA THR A 3 26.67 -28.18 23.95
C THR A 3 25.40 -28.04 23.14
N THR A 4 24.31 -28.38 23.76
CA THR A 4 22.94 -28.23 23.24
C THR A 4 22.56 -26.76 23.28
N VAL A 5 22.27 -26.19 22.12
CA VAL A 5 21.67 -24.84 22.01
C VAL A 5 20.16 -24.97 22.04
N LEU A 6 19.57 -24.49 23.10
CA LEU A 6 18.14 -24.43 23.36
C LEU A 6 17.52 -23.35 22.46
N LYS A 7 16.68 -23.75 21.50
CA LYS A 7 15.81 -22.85 20.77
C LYS A 7 14.54 -22.65 21.58
N SER A 8 14.38 -21.47 22.15
CA SER A 8 13.11 -21.04 22.73
C SER A 8 12.16 -20.57 21.63
N VAL A 9 11.13 -21.35 21.41
CA VAL A 9 9.91 -20.99 20.69
C VAL A 9 8.92 -20.48 21.73
N LEU A 10 8.48 -19.25 21.61
CA LEU A 10 7.35 -18.66 22.33
C LEU A 10 6.91 -17.46 21.47
N GLY A 11 5.69 -17.21 21.20
CA GLY A 11 4.41 -17.75 21.61
C GLY A 11 3.33 -16.92 20.93
N ALA A 12 2.29 -17.62 20.62
CA ALA A 12 1.07 -17.09 20.04
C ALA A 12 0.43 -16.05 20.97
N GLY A 13 0.14 -14.89 20.46
CA GLY A 13 -0.75 -13.89 21.10
C GLY A 13 -2.16 -14.10 20.62
N ALA A 14 -3.01 -14.50 21.52
CA ALA A 14 -4.38 -14.93 21.34
C ALA A 14 -5.35 -13.84 20.87
N LEU A 15 -6.38 -14.28 20.17
CA LEU A 15 -7.65 -13.59 19.96
C LEU A 15 -8.23 -13.08 21.30
N ALA A 16 -8.74 -11.85 21.28
CA ALA A 16 -9.80 -11.43 22.19
C ALA A 16 -10.90 -10.81 21.36
N LEU A 17 -11.96 -11.59 21.14
CA LEU A 17 -13.30 -11.09 20.87
C LEU A 17 -13.88 -10.61 22.20
N LEU A 18 -14.32 -9.36 22.25
CA LEU A 18 -15.34 -8.93 23.21
C LEU A 18 -16.17 -7.82 22.58
N ALA A 19 -17.39 -8.19 22.24
CA ALA A 19 -18.47 -7.28 21.96
C ALA A 19 -19.05 -6.82 23.30
N VAL A 20 -19.21 -5.51 23.51
CA VAL A 20 -20.18 -4.96 24.46
C VAL A 20 -20.80 -3.73 23.85
N ALA A 21 -22.12 -3.82 23.69
CA ALA A 21 -23.01 -2.72 23.40
C ALA A 21 -23.19 -1.86 24.65
N GLY A 22 -23.23 -0.55 24.48
CA GLY A 22 -23.59 0.39 25.52
C GLY A 22 -24.19 1.65 24.89
N VAL A 23 -25.48 1.80 25.08
CA VAL A 23 -26.33 2.92 24.66
C VAL A 23 -26.38 3.95 25.78
N MET A 24 -26.57 5.25 25.39
CA MET A 24 -27.19 6.36 26.10
C MET A 24 -26.33 7.58 26.47
N PRO A 25 -26.98 8.74 26.71
CA PRO A 25 -27.91 9.51 25.88
C PRO A 25 -27.52 11.01 25.69
N VAL A 26 -28.22 11.61 24.77
CA VAL A 26 -28.77 12.97 24.60
C VAL A 26 -28.49 14.04 25.68
N GLY A 27 -28.09 15.22 25.19
CA GLY A 27 -28.67 16.47 25.67
C GLY A 27 -27.69 17.54 26.17
N ALA A 28 -27.55 18.62 25.41
CA ALA A 28 -27.81 19.98 25.88
C ALA A 28 -27.48 21.00 24.79
N GLN A 29 -28.41 21.90 24.62
CA GLN A 29 -28.43 23.01 23.67
C GLN A 29 -27.55 24.17 24.09
N ASP A 30 -27.07 24.84 23.04
CA ASP A 30 -26.44 26.13 22.93
C ASP A 30 -27.35 27.32 23.28
N PRO A 31 -26.82 28.51 23.56
CA PRO A 31 -27.09 29.59 22.61
C PRO A 31 -25.94 30.58 22.35
N GLY A 32 -25.71 30.80 21.06
CA GLY A 32 -25.61 32.11 20.46
C GLY A 32 -24.40 33.05 20.76
N ASN A 33 -23.61 33.35 19.74
CA ASN A 33 -23.38 34.75 19.38
C ASN A 33 -22.85 34.87 17.93
N GLY A 34 -23.50 35.71 17.15
CA GLY A 34 -23.15 36.01 15.79
C GLY A 34 -21.96 36.99 15.69
N ILE A 35 -21.10 36.80 14.69
CA ILE A 35 -20.32 37.85 14.07
C ILE A 35 -20.36 37.63 12.56
N ASP A 36 -21.06 38.54 11.90
CA ASP A 36 -21.08 38.75 10.46
C ASP A 36 -19.68 39.15 9.96
N ARG A 37 -19.10 38.38 9.06
CA ARG A 37 -18.00 38.80 8.18
C ARG A 37 -18.22 38.20 6.81
N THR A 38 -18.86 38.99 5.97
CA THR A 38 -18.85 38.86 4.50
C THR A 38 -17.41 38.81 3.98
N LEU A 39 -16.91 37.60 3.71
CA LEU A 39 -15.78 37.40 2.84
C LEU A 39 -16.30 36.80 1.54
N THR A 40 -16.23 37.63 0.49
CA THR A 40 -16.53 37.27 -0.88
C THR A 40 -15.55 36.15 -1.30
N THR A 41 -15.98 34.93 -1.21
CA THR A 41 -15.30 33.78 -1.83
C THR A 41 -15.69 33.77 -3.30
N ALA A 42 -14.74 34.07 -4.17
CA ALA A 42 -14.89 33.79 -5.59
C ALA A 42 -15.17 32.29 -5.74
N ALA A 43 -16.38 31.94 -6.12
CA ALA A 43 -16.78 30.59 -6.45
C ALA A 43 -15.98 30.16 -7.68
N ILE A 44 -15.02 29.24 -7.47
CA ILE A 44 -14.48 28.47 -8.58
C ILE A 44 -15.64 27.58 -9.05
N ALA A 45 -16.13 27.88 -10.25
CA ALA A 45 -17.17 27.09 -10.89
C ALA A 45 -16.70 25.63 -10.98
N PRO A 46 -17.54 24.65 -10.63
CA PRO A 46 -17.18 23.26 -10.85
C PRO A 46 -17.06 23.05 -12.36
N GLU A 47 -15.90 22.55 -12.81
CA GLU A 47 -15.75 22.05 -14.16
C GLU A 47 -16.80 20.97 -14.40
N THR A 48 -17.83 21.29 -15.19
CA THR A 48 -18.86 20.37 -15.65
C THR A 48 -18.33 19.52 -16.82
N GLY A 49 -17.16 18.90 -16.62
CA GLY A 49 -16.69 17.80 -17.45
C GLY A 49 -17.33 16.52 -16.94
N LYS A 50 -18.05 15.78 -17.78
CA LYS A 50 -18.41 14.39 -17.48
C LYS A 50 -17.14 13.69 -16.97
N PRO A 51 -17.18 12.98 -15.83
CA PRO A 51 -15.99 12.28 -15.34
C PRO A 51 -15.55 11.29 -16.42
N GLN A 52 -14.49 11.64 -17.11
CA GLN A 52 -13.86 10.75 -18.09
C GLN A 52 -13.48 9.48 -17.32
N ALA A 53 -14.01 8.36 -17.74
CA ALA A 53 -13.90 7.10 -17.04
C ALA A 53 -12.42 6.68 -16.98
N ARG A 54 -11.68 7.11 -15.93
CA ARG A 54 -10.27 6.77 -15.73
C ARG A 54 -10.12 5.27 -15.64
N THR A 55 -9.30 4.71 -16.50
CA THR A 55 -8.91 3.29 -16.43
C THR A 55 -8.07 3.09 -15.17
N VAL A 56 -8.39 2.05 -14.38
CA VAL A 56 -7.55 1.69 -13.24
C VAL A 56 -6.23 1.13 -13.77
N GLU A 57 -5.14 1.71 -13.31
CA GLU A 57 -3.79 1.31 -13.69
C GLU A 57 -3.44 -0.06 -13.12
N ILE A 58 -2.65 -0.82 -13.87
CA ILE A 58 -2.13 -2.12 -13.40
C ILE A 58 -0.61 -2.02 -13.24
N GLY A 59 -0.15 -2.24 -12.02
CA GLY A 59 1.26 -2.30 -11.69
C GLY A 59 1.72 -3.69 -11.30
N VAL A 60 3.04 -3.83 -11.11
CA VAL A 60 3.63 -5.08 -10.66
C VAL A 60 4.86 -4.86 -9.79
N TYR A 61 4.98 -5.63 -8.69
CA TYR A 61 6.23 -5.98 -8.06
C TYR A 61 6.70 -7.28 -8.67
N ASP A 62 7.80 -7.25 -9.39
CA ASP A 62 8.35 -8.38 -10.13
C ASP A 62 9.87 -8.43 -10.00
N PRO A 63 10.41 -8.93 -8.88
CA PRO A 63 11.85 -8.89 -8.61
C PRO A 63 12.69 -9.69 -9.61
N HIS A 64 12.06 -10.64 -10.31
CA HIS A 64 12.71 -11.55 -11.25
C HIS A 64 12.57 -11.17 -12.72
N ASP A 65 11.93 -10.02 -13.02
CA ASP A 65 11.68 -9.55 -14.39
C ASP A 65 10.86 -10.53 -15.26
N ALA A 66 10.03 -11.38 -14.63
CA ALA A 66 9.26 -12.40 -15.34
C ALA A 66 8.18 -11.81 -16.26
N VAL A 67 7.75 -10.57 -16.00
CA VAL A 67 6.75 -9.83 -16.79
C VAL A 67 7.27 -8.45 -17.24
N ALA A 68 8.59 -8.31 -17.33
CA ALA A 68 9.26 -7.05 -17.66
C ALA A 68 8.77 -6.44 -18.97
N ASP A 69 8.46 -7.26 -19.98
CA ASP A 69 8.10 -6.82 -21.32
C ASP A 69 6.56 -6.77 -21.57
N SER A 70 5.75 -6.81 -20.51
CA SER A 70 4.29 -6.74 -20.65
C SER A 70 3.80 -5.31 -20.87
N ASP A 71 3.16 -5.06 -22.01
CA ASP A 71 2.55 -3.76 -22.36
C ASP A 71 1.27 -3.45 -21.55
N ALA A 72 0.73 -4.43 -20.83
CA ALA A 72 -0.44 -4.25 -19.99
C ALA A 72 -0.14 -3.55 -18.66
N LEU A 73 1.13 -3.39 -18.31
CA LEU A 73 1.57 -2.84 -17.04
C LEU A 73 2.00 -1.39 -17.19
N THR A 74 1.49 -0.54 -16.31
CA THR A 74 1.75 0.90 -16.33
C THR A 74 2.57 1.40 -15.13
N LEU A 75 2.82 0.52 -14.14
CA LEU A 75 3.56 0.85 -12.93
C LEU A 75 4.52 -0.27 -12.53
N GLU A 76 5.77 0.07 -12.29
CA GLU A 76 6.79 -0.81 -11.70
C GLU A 76 6.87 -0.55 -10.19
N HIS A 77 6.80 -1.60 -9.36
CA HIS A 77 6.91 -1.48 -7.92
C HIS A 77 8.23 -2.07 -7.43
N VAL A 78 8.92 -1.33 -6.55
CA VAL A 78 10.23 -1.73 -6.00
C VAL A 78 10.22 -1.55 -4.49
N PHE A 79 10.62 -2.59 -3.74
CA PHE A 79 10.90 -2.45 -2.30
C PHE A 79 12.34 -1.98 -2.11
N VAL A 80 12.52 -1.03 -1.20
CA VAL A 80 13.81 -0.41 -0.91
C VAL A 80 14.07 -0.45 0.59
N TYR A 81 15.02 -1.27 1.01
CA TYR A 81 15.57 -1.23 2.36
C TYR A 81 16.49 -0.01 2.49
N TRP A 82 16.01 1.07 3.11
CA TRP A 82 16.71 2.36 3.03
C TRP A 82 18.13 2.35 3.62
N GLN A 83 18.38 1.53 4.66
CA GLN A 83 19.71 1.42 5.28
C GLN A 83 20.72 0.61 4.44
N LYS A 84 20.23 -0.20 3.48
CA LYS A 84 21.05 -1.03 2.59
C LYS A 84 20.35 -1.23 1.24
N PRO A 85 20.17 -0.17 0.44
CA PRO A 85 19.47 -0.27 -0.83
C PRO A 85 20.26 -1.13 -1.82
N ASP A 86 19.58 -2.06 -2.50
CA ASP A 86 20.14 -2.76 -3.65
C ASP A 86 20.17 -1.82 -4.86
N ARG A 87 21.29 -1.09 -4.98
CA ARG A 87 21.46 -0.09 -6.03
C ARG A 87 21.45 -0.69 -7.43
N VAL A 88 21.87 -1.94 -7.60
CA VAL A 88 21.89 -2.64 -8.89
C VAL A 88 20.46 -2.96 -9.31
N GLN A 89 19.67 -3.54 -8.41
CA GLN A 89 18.26 -3.83 -8.67
C GLN A 89 17.47 -2.54 -8.95
N ILE A 90 17.63 -1.51 -8.12
CA ILE A 90 16.95 -0.22 -8.30
C ILE A 90 17.27 0.37 -9.68
N LYS A 91 18.57 0.45 -10.06
CA LYS A 91 18.97 0.96 -11.37
C LYS A 91 18.35 0.17 -12.53
N ARG A 92 18.34 -1.16 -12.43
CA ARG A 92 17.73 -2.04 -13.43
C ARG A 92 16.21 -1.78 -13.55
N LYS A 93 15.50 -1.71 -12.43
CA LYS A 93 14.06 -1.47 -12.40
C LYS A 93 13.69 -0.09 -12.94
N PHE A 94 14.46 0.94 -12.63
CA PHE A 94 14.28 2.27 -13.19
C PHE A 94 14.47 2.27 -14.70
N ALA A 95 15.53 1.65 -15.20
CA ALA A 95 15.78 1.53 -16.63
C ALA A 95 14.66 0.76 -17.35
N ASN A 96 14.14 -0.29 -16.72
CA ASN A 96 13.00 -1.04 -17.24
C ASN A 96 11.73 -0.18 -17.31
N ALA A 97 11.40 0.54 -16.23
CA ALA A 97 10.25 1.43 -16.18
C ALA A 97 10.33 2.52 -17.28
N VAL A 98 11.50 3.15 -17.46
CA VAL A 98 11.71 4.13 -18.54
C VAL A 98 11.52 3.48 -19.92
N ARG A 99 12.11 2.32 -20.18
CA ARG A 99 12.00 1.62 -21.46
C ARG A 99 10.55 1.27 -21.80
N GLN A 100 9.76 0.91 -20.81
CA GLN A 100 8.37 0.49 -20.96
C GLN A 100 7.35 1.65 -20.78
N GLY A 101 7.81 2.88 -20.55
CA GLY A 101 6.93 4.01 -20.29
C GLY A 101 6.09 3.88 -19.01
N ARG A 102 6.57 3.12 -18.02
CA ARG A 102 5.88 2.89 -16.74
C ARG A 102 6.24 3.95 -15.71
N GLY A 103 5.29 4.26 -14.82
CA GLY A 103 5.58 4.94 -13.56
C GLY A 103 6.33 4.04 -12.57
N LEU A 104 6.73 4.62 -11.45
CA LEU A 104 7.38 3.90 -10.34
C LEU A 104 6.58 3.99 -9.05
N MET A 105 6.57 2.93 -8.26
CA MET A 105 6.23 2.95 -6.84
C MET A 105 7.42 2.41 -6.04
N LEU A 106 7.96 3.23 -5.14
CA LEU A 106 9.03 2.86 -4.23
C LEU A 106 8.45 2.60 -2.85
N SER A 107 8.41 1.34 -2.42
CA SER A 107 8.12 0.99 -1.04
C SER A 107 9.38 1.09 -0.21
N VAL A 108 9.51 2.18 0.53
CA VAL A 108 10.66 2.48 1.38
C VAL A 108 10.44 1.88 2.75
N GLU A 109 11.28 0.93 3.11
CA GLU A 109 11.24 0.22 4.37
C GLU A 109 12.29 0.77 5.33
N PRO A 110 11.88 1.52 6.38
CA PRO A 110 12.76 2.20 7.31
C PRO A 110 13.29 1.25 8.41
N TYR A 111 14.10 0.28 8.02
CA TYR A 111 14.81 -0.56 8.97
C TYR A 111 15.92 0.22 9.69
N THR A 112 16.37 -0.31 10.83
CA THR A 112 17.41 0.34 11.64
C THR A 112 18.82 -0.02 11.16
N HIS A 113 19.84 0.68 11.68
CA HIS A 113 21.26 0.35 11.47
C HIS A 113 21.79 -0.73 12.44
N ALA A 114 20.93 -1.34 13.27
CA ALA A 114 21.35 -2.42 14.14
C ALA A 114 21.83 -3.63 13.32
N ALA A 115 22.68 -4.48 13.90
CA ALA A 115 23.13 -5.70 13.25
C ALA A 115 21.96 -6.61 12.86
N ASP A 116 20.97 -6.74 13.74
CA ASP A 116 19.61 -7.13 13.37
C ASP A 116 18.80 -5.87 13.06
N TRP A 117 18.66 -5.54 11.82
CA TRP A 117 17.97 -4.35 11.28
C TRP A 117 16.51 -4.20 11.73
N ARG A 118 15.90 -5.27 12.28
CA ARG A 118 14.58 -5.23 12.92
C ARG A 118 14.63 -4.74 14.36
N ALA A 119 15.80 -4.83 15.00
CA ALA A 119 15.98 -4.35 16.35
C ALA A 119 16.04 -2.83 16.43
N GLY A 120 15.88 -2.26 17.61
CA GLY A 120 16.02 -0.81 17.84
C GLY A 120 14.83 0.03 17.40
N GLY A 121 13.72 -0.58 17.01
CA GLY A 121 12.51 0.14 16.56
C GLY A 121 11.92 1.10 17.61
N ASN A 122 12.19 0.89 18.91
CA ASN A 122 11.77 1.79 19.99
C ASN A 122 12.43 3.19 19.92
N ARG A 123 13.53 3.34 19.17
CA ARG A 123 14.23 4.61 18.96
C ARG A 123 14.09 5.14 17.54
N LEU A 124 13.58 4.33 16.62
CA LEU A 124 13.56 4.64 15.19
C LEU A 124 12.96 6.02 14.90
N PHE A 125 11.76 6.29 15.38
CA PHE A 125 11.07 7.55 15.08
C PHE A 125 11.79 8.76 15.71
N ALA A 126 12.30 8.60 16.92
CA ALA A 126 13.10 9.65 17.56
C ALA A 126 14.43 9.90 16.82
N ASP A 127 15.05 8.85 16.30
CA ASP A 127 16.30 8.95 15.54
C ASP A 127 16.07 9.57 14.16
N ILE A 128 14.94 9.28 13.49
CA ILE A 128 14.50 9.95 12.27
C ILE A 128 14.32 11.46 12.53
N GLY A 129 13.56 11.82 13.56
CA GLY A 129 13.32 13.24 13.91
C GLY A 129 14.58 14.02 14.28
N LYS A 130 15.67 13.34 14.67
CA LYS A 130 16.99 13.92 14.92
C LYS A 130 17.89 13.97 13.67
N GLY A 131 17.38 13.57 12.50
CA GLY A 131 18.12 13.57 11.24
C GLY A 131 19.14 12.45 11.08
N ARG A 132 19.12 11.42 11.93
CA ARG A 132 20.10 10.32 11.85
C ARG A 132 19.98 9.48 10.58
N PHE A 133 18.85 9.58 9.88
CA PHE A 133 18.54 8.89 8.61
C PHE A 133 18.44 9.85 7.42
N ASP A 134 18.91 11.10 7.57
CA ASP A 134 18.83 12.10 6.48
C ASP A 134 19.58 11.66 5.23
N ARG A 135 20.70 10.95 5.40
CA ARG A 135 21.47 10.42 4.27
C ARG A 135 20.66 9.40 3.45
N GLU A 136 19.97 8.51 4.12
CA GLU A 136 19.12 7.49 3.51
C GLU A 136 17.91 8.14 2.81
N ILE A 137 17.30 9.13 3.43
CA ILE A 137 16.21 9.91 2.84
C ILE A 137 16.71 10.63 1.58
N VAL A 138 17.82 11.34 1.65
CA VAL A 138 18.41 12.06 0.52
C VAL A 138 18.74 11.09 -0.63
N GLU A 139 19.35 9.94 -0.35
CA GLU A 139 19.71 8.97 -1.39
C GLU A 139 18.46 8.49 -2.16
N ILE A 140 17.38 8.15 -1.46
CA ILE A 140 16.16 7.64 -2.08
C ILE A 140 15.43 8.75 -2.84
N CYS A 141 15.28 9.90 -2.22
CA CYS A 141 14.50 11.00 -2.79
C CYS A 141 15.19 11.64 -4.00
N SER A 142 16.53 11.74 -4.00
CA SER A 142 17.27 12.17 -5.19
C SER A 142 17.09 11.21 -6.36
N ARG A 143 17.10 9.89 -6.11
CA ARG A 143 16.82 8.91 -7.18
C ARG A 143 15.39 9.01 -7.71
N ALA A 144 14.42 9.27 -6.83
CA ALA A 144 13.05 9.51 -7.24
C ALA A 144 12.92 10.77 -8.09
N ALA A 145 13.68 11.83 -7.79
CA ALA A 145 13.74 13.07 -8.57
C ALA A 145 14.34 12.89 -9.96
N ASP A 146 15.33 11.99 -10.10
CA ASP A 146 15.98 11.68 -11.38
C ASP A 146 15.07 10.91 -12.36
N PHE A 147 13.94 10.39 -11.89
CA PHE A 147 13.01 9.65 -12.74
C PHE A 147 12.04 10.58 -13.46
N ALA A 148 12.04 10.53 -14.81
CA ALA A 148 11.25 11.45 -15.64
C ALA A 148 9.73 11.18 -15.64
N GLY A 149 9.29 10.04 -15.09
CA GLY A 149 7.88 9.62 -15.03
C GLY A 149 7.21 9.88 -13.69
N GLN A 150 6.01 9.36 -13.54
CA GLN A 150 5.28 9.41 -12.25
C GLN A 150 5.95 8.54 -11.20
N VAL A 151 6.19 9.10 -10.02
CA VAL A 151 6.75 8.37 -8.88
C VAL A 151 5.80 8.43 -7.69
N TYR A 152 5.49 7.28 -7.14
CA TYR A 152 4.88 7.12 -5.82
C TYR A 152 5.95 6.68 -4.82
N ILE A 153 5.97 7.31 -3.64
CA ILE A 153 6.83 6.92 -2.53
C ILE A 153 5.94 6.45 -1.37
N ARG A 154 6.01 5.16 -1.07
CA ARG A 154 5.27 4.46 -0.02
C ARG A 154 6.22 4.18 1.13
N TRP A 155 6.18 4.99 2.19
CA TRP A 155 7.11 4.88 3.30
C TRP A 155 6.49 4.21 4.52
N GLY A 156 7.18 3.23 5.15
CA GLY A 156 6.81 2.64 6.42
C GLY A 156 5.39 2.04 6.43
N HIS A 157 5.10 1.17 5.48
CA HIS A 157 3.79 0.55 5.30
C HIS A 157 3.38 -0.38 6.45
N GLU A 158 2.08 -0.68 6.58
CA GLU A 158 1.49 -1.60 7.56
C GLU A 158 1.81 -1.24 9.04
N MET A 159 1.92 0.05 9.34
CA MET A 159 2.40 0.58 10.61
C MET A 159 1.46 0.32 11.79
N GLU A 160 0.18 0.10 11.55
CA GLU A 160 -0.81 -0.06 12.61
C GLU A 160 -0.88 -1.49 13.17
N GLU A 161 -0.20 -2.44 12.54
CA GLU A 161 -0.11 -3.82 13.03
C GLU A 161 1.21 -4.04 13.75
N PRO A 162 1.20 -4.11 15.09
CA PRO A 162 2.40 -4.41 15.84
C PRO A 162 2.95 -5.79 15.45
N SER A 163 4.13 -5.83 14.91
CA SER A 163 4.81 -7.06 14.58
C SER A 163 6.31 -6.92 14.81
N GLU A 164 6.98 -8.02 15.08
CA GLU A 164 8.44 -8.06 15.18
C GLU A 164 9.10 -7.98 13.79
N ARG A 165 8.32 -8.13 12.72
CA ARG A 165 8.81 -8.06 11.34
C ARG A 165 9.30 -6.66 10.98
N TYR A 166 8.59 -5.64 11.45
CA TYR A 166 8.85 -4.25 11.08
C TYR A 166 9.19 -3.39 12.31
N PRO A 167 10.36 -2.75 12.37
CA PRO A 167 10.70 -1.87 13.50
C PRO A 167 9.81 -0.63 13.60
N TRP A 168 9.13 -0.25 12.53
CA TRP A 168 8.17 0.87 12.51
C TRP A 168 6.72 0.46 12.82
N ALA A 169 6.38 -0.84 12.76
CA ALA A 169 5.05 -1.33 13.09
C ALA A 169 4.93 -1.52 14.61
N ARG A 170 4.84 -0.41 15.32
CA ARG A 170 4.76 -0.33 16.76
C ARG A 170 3.50 0.39 17.20
N ARG A 171 3.13 0.27 18.47
CA ARG A 171 1.97 1.00 19.04
C ARG A 171 2.30 2.47 19.38
N ASP A 172 3.17 3.08 18.60
CA ASP A 172 3.55 4.50 18.71
C ASP A 172 3.03 5.24 17.47
N SER A 173 1.76 5.59 17.49
CA SER A 173 1.12 6.28 16.36
C SER A 173 1.58 7.72 16.21
N GLU A 174 1.89 8.43 17.30
CA GLU A 174 2.38 9.82 17.25
C GLU A 174 3.79 9.87 16.69
N GLY A 175 4.67 8.97 17.17
CA GLY A 175 6.02 8.85 16.62
C GLY A 175 6.00 8.50 15.14
N TYR A 176 5.14 7.59 14.70
CA TYR A 176 4.97 7.26 13.28
C TYR A 176 4.54 8.49 12.46
N LYS A 177 3.50 9.21 12.88
CA LYS A 177 3.02 10.41 12.16
C LYS A 177 4.11 11.46 12.04
N THR A 178 4.83 11.72 13.13
CA THR A 178 5.94 12.68 13.15
C THR A 178 7.05 12.26 12.19
N ALA A 179 7.45 10.98 12.20
CA ALA A 179 8.49 10.46 11.32
C ALA A 179 8.06 10.46 9.84
N PHE A 180 6.81 10.11 9.54
CA PHE A 180 6.26 10.19 8.18
C PHE A 180 6.29 11.62 7.65
N ARG A 181 5.83 12.59 8.44
CA ARG A 181 5.85 14.01 8.08
C ARG A 181 7.28 14.53 7.87
N TYR A 182 8.20 14.12 8.74
CA TYR A 182 9.62 14.46 8.59
C TYR A 182 10.19 13.93 7.27
N PHE A 183 9.95 12.64 6.97
CA PHE A 183 10.36 12.03 5.71
C PHE A 183 9.79 12.77 4.50
N VAL A 184 8.49 13.04 4.49
CA VAL A 184 7.83 13.74 3.37
C VAL A 184 8.38 15.16 3.20
N ALA A 185 8.57 15.91 4.29
CA ALA A 185 9.12 17.27 4.22
C ALA A 185 10.50 17.26 3.54
N LYS A 186 11.40 16.42 4.01
CA LYS A 186 12.75 16.28 3.44
C LYS A 186 12.73 15.81 1.98
N CYS A 187 11.87 14.85 1.67
CA CYS A 187 11.80 14.29 0.34
C CYS A 187 11.20 15.28 -0.68
N ARG A 188 10.23 16.11 -0.29
CA ARG A 188 9.64 17.13 -1.16
C ARG A 188 10.62 18.22 -1.59
N GLU A 189 11.63 18.51 -0.79
CA GLU A 189 12.72 19.43 -1.17
C GLU A 189 13.51 18.92 -2.38
N LEU A 190 13.63 17.60 -2.54
CA LEU A 190 14.41 16.95 -3.58
C LEU A 190 13.53 16.47 -4.74
N ALA A 191 12.39 15.87 -4.44
CA ALA A 191 11.46 15.26 -5.38
C ALA A 191 10.05 15.87 -5.26
N PRO A 192 9.84 17.14 -5.60
CA PRO A 192 8.56 17.83 -5.42
C PRO A 192 7.42 17.25 -6.26
N ALA A 193 7.73 16.57 -7.36
CA ALA A 193 6.76 15.92 -8.23
C ALA A 193 6.33 14.52 -7.75
N ALA A 194 7.04 13.94 -6.78
CA ALA A 194 6.69 12.64 -6.23
C ALA A 194 5.39 12.70 -5.43
N ARG A 195 4.63 11.61 -5.45
CA ARG A 195 3.39 11.44 -4.68
C ARG A 195 3.64 10.53 -3.50
N TYR A 196 3.21 10.95 -2.32
CA TYR A 196 3.47 10.23 -1.06
C TYR A 196 2.27 9.39 -0.68
N VAL A 197 2.55 8.09 -0.49
CA VAL A 197 1.52 7.08 -0.22
C VAL A 197 1.58 6.67 1.24
N TRP A 198 0.54 6.99 1.99
CA TRP A 198 0.32 6.39 3.29
C TRP A 198 -0.31 5.01 3.11
N SER A 199 0.30 3.97 3.68
CA SER A 199 -0.10 2.60 3.34
C SER A 199 -0.33 1.72 4.57
N PRO A 200 -1.53 1.82 5.18
CA PRO A 200 -1.92 0.92 6.26
C PRO A 200 -2.26 -0.48 5.73
N LYS A 201 -2.24 -1.46 6.61
CA LYS A 201 -2.76 -2.81 6.35
C LYS A 201 -4.28 -2.83 6.20
N GLY A 202 -4.94 -1.82 6.74
CA GLY A 202 -6.39 -1.65 6.66
C GLY A 202 -7.14 -2.18 7.87
N HIS A 203 -6.55 -2.13 9.07
CA HIS A 203 -7.19 -2.47 10.33
C HIS A 203 -8.14 -1.36 10.84
N ARG A 204 -8.76 -1.52 12.00
CA ARG A 204 -9.84 -0.61 12.46
C ARG A 204 -9.34 0.75 12.96
N ASN A 205 -8.15 0.83 13.55
CA ASN A 205 -7.65 2.03 14.22
C ASN A 205 -6.78 2.92 13.33
N LEU A 206 -7.19 3.18 12.10
CA LEU A 206 -6.39 3.91 11.11
C LEU A 206 -6.20 5.39 11.44
N SER A 207 -7.21 6.02 12.04
CA SER A 207 -7.16 7.47 12.34
C SER A 207 -6.03 7.85 13.29
N ALA A 208 -5.63 6.94 14.18
CA ALA A 208 -4.49 7.17 15.07
C ALA A 208 -3.17 7.36 14.31
N TYR A 209 -3.03 6.72 13.14
CA TYR A 209 -1.81 6.70 12.34
C TYR A 209 -1.84 7.60 11.11
N TYR A 210 -2.97 8.27 10.84
CA TYR A 210 -3.08 9.13 9.66
C TYR A 210 -2.25 10.42 9.82
N PRO A 211 -1.24 10.64 8.97
CA PRO A 211 -0.30 11.74 9.20
C PRO A 211 -0.80 13.12 8.76
N GLY A 212 -1.93 13.19 8.08
CA GLY A 212 -2.57 14.44 7.64
C GLY A 212 -2.69 14.58 6.12
N ASP A 213 -3.68 15.35 5.70
CA ASP A 213 -4.04 15.53 4.28
C ASP A 213 -2.94 16.26 3.47
N ASP A 214 -2.17 17.09 4.13
CA ASP A 214 -1.10 17.90 3.54
C ASP A 214 0.13 17.07 3.14
N VAL A 215 0.29 15.87 3.70
CA VAL A 215 1.45 15.00 3.44
C VAL A 215 1.07 13.67 2.80
N VAL A 216 -0.21 13.41 2.55
CA VAL A 216 -0.71 12.19 1.91
C VAL A 216 -1.37 12.51 0.58
N ASP A 217 -0.82 11.99 -0.51
CA ASP A 217 -1.35 12.17 -1.87
C ASP A 217 -2.23 10.98 -2.31
N ALA A 218 -1.95 9.77 -1.79
CA ALA A 218 -2.73 8.56 -2.04
C ALA A 218 -2.65 7.59 -0.85
N ILE A 219 -3.57 6.64 -0.78
CA ILE A 219 -3.60 5.62 0.26
C ILE A 219 -3.40 4.24 -0.36
N GLY A 220 -2.37 3.52 0.11
CA GLY A 220 -2.09 2.15 -0.30
C GLY A 220 -2.68 1.13 0.69
N ILE A 221 -3.25 0.04 0.18
CA ILE A 221 -3.69 -1.09 1.01
C ILE A 221 -3.28 -2.41 0.38
N PRO A 222 -2.87 -3.43 1.16
CA PRO A 222 -2.64 -4.78 0.65
C PRO A 222 -3.95 -5.55 0.57
N VAL A 223 -4.11 -6.37 -0.49
CA VAL A 223 -5.24 -7.30 -0.64
C VAL A 223 -4.71 -8.68 -1.01
N TRP A 224 -4.99 -9.66 -0.18
CA TRP A 224 -4.50 -11.02 -0.34
C TRP A 224 -5.65 -12.01 -0.47
N GLY A 225 -5.64 -12.79 -1.53
CA GLY A 225 -6.49 -13.93 -1.76
C GLY A 225 -5.71 -15.22 -1.49
N LEU A 226 -5.89 -15.80 -0.31
CA LEU A 226 -5.33 -17.10 0.06
C LEU A 226 -6.48 -18.05 0.31
N GLN A 227 -6.75 -18.95 -0.65
CA GLN A 227 -7.90 -19.83 -0.65
C GLN A 227 -8.08 -20.60 0.66
N LYS A 228 -7.00 -21.21 1.17
CA LYS A 228 -7.04 -21.92 2.46
C LYS A 228 -7.44 -21.00 3.61
N MET A 229 -6.89 -19.80 3.66
CA MET A 229 -7.20 -18.83 4.71
C MET A 229 -8.66 -18.35 4.60
N ASP A 230 -9.17 -18.15 3.40
CA ASP A 230 -10.56 -17.76 3.20
C ASP A 230 -11.51 -18.83 3.74
N VAL A 231 -11.27 -20.11 3.40
CA VAL A 231 -12.08 -21.22 3.89
C VAL A 231 -11.99 -21.37 5.42
N ASP A 232 -10.79 -21.25 5.99
CA ASP A 232 -10.58 -21.40 7.43
C ASP A 232 -11.27 -20.29 8.25
N TYR A 233 -11.25 -19.02 7.76
CA TYR A 233 -11.81 -17.87 8.51
C TYR A 233 -13.25 -17.53 8.18
N TRP A 234 -13.68 -17.75 6.93
CA TRP A 234 -15.03 -17.36 6.47
C TRP A 234 -15.90 -18.57 6.10
N GLY A 235 -15.39 -19.79 6.21
CA GLY A 235 -16.10 -21.01 5.81
C GLY A 235 -16.33 -21.13 4.31
N ARG A 236 -15.78 -20.23 3.49
CA ARG A 236 -15.94 -20.18 2.04
C ARG A 236 -14.84 -19.37 1.37
N GLU A 237 -14.70 -19.53 0.09
CA GLU A 237 -13.85 -18.68 -0.74
C GLU A 237 -14.43 -17.27 -0.86
N ARG A 238 -13.57 -16.27 -0.72
CA ARG A 238 -13.90 -14.87 -1.02
C ARG A 238 -13.44 -14.52 -2.43
N ARG A 239 -13.96 -13.42 -2.96
CA ARG A 239 -13.59 -12.80 -4.23
C ARG A 239 -12.88 -11.48 -4.00
N PHE A 240 -12.24 -10.95 -5.07
CA PHE A 240 -11.50 -9.69 -5.00
C PHE A 240 -12.34 -8.52 -4.50
N VAL A 241 -13.52 -8.33 -5.08
CA VAL A 241 -14.42 -7.23 -4.69
C VAL A 241 -14.79 -7.30 -3.21
N GLU A 242 -15.05 -8.50 -2.71
CA GLU A 242 -15.37 -8.70 -1.29
C GLU A 242 -14.16 -8.43 -0.39
N ALA A 243 -13.00 -8.97 -0.73
CA ALA A 243 -11.77 -8.80 0.04
C ALA A 243 -11.31 -7.33 0.08
N LEU A 244 -11.47 -6.61 -1.03
CA LEU A 244 -11.15 -5.19 -1.11
C LEU A 244 -12.14 -4.33 -0.32
N LYS A 245 -13.45 -4.63 -0.40
CA LYS A 245 -14.54 -3.80 0.14
C LYS A 245 -14.33 -3.43 1.61
N GLU A 246 -13.97 -4.39 2.42
CA GLU A 246 -13.78 -4.17 3.86
C GLU A 246 -12.68 -3.14 4.15
N LYS A 247 -11.55 -3.24 3.50
CA LYS A 247 -10.41 -2.31 3.66
C LYS A 247 -10.69 -0.97 3.01
N TYR A 248 -11.27 -0.99 1.81
CA TYR A 248 -11.62 0.21 1.07
C TYR A 248 -12.58 1.11 1.85
N GLN A 249 -13.62 0.56 2.49
CA GLN A 249 -14.55 1.32 3.31
C GLN A 249 -13.88 2.07 4.46
N ARG A 250 -12.76 1.54 4.98
CA ARG A 250 -12.02 2.21 6.07
C ARG A 250 -11.13 3.34 5.57
N VAL A 251 -10.61 3.25 4.34
CA VAL A 251 -9.69 4.25 3.80
C VAL A 251 -10.35 5.30 2.92
N SER A 252 -11.47 4.97 2.27
CA SER A 252 -12.18 5.90 1.36
C SER A 252 -12.70 7.17 2.05
N ARG A 253 -12.94 7.11 3.37
CA ARG A 253 -13.35 8.28 4.17
C ARG A 253 -12.34 9.43 4.17
N TYR A 254 -11.08 9.17 3.83
CA TYR A 254 -10.06 10.22 3.72
C TYR A 254 -10.11 10.97 2.38
N GLY A 255 -10.97 10.56 1.43
CA GLY A 255 -11.15 11.22 0.15
C GLY A 255 -9.94 11.19 -0.80
N LYS A 256 -8.92 10.40 -0.50
CA LYS A 256 -7.71 10.28 -1.31
C LYS A 256 -7.83 9.16 -2.34
N PRO A 257 -7.11 9.25 -3.48
CA PRO A 257 -6.92 8.12 -4.38
C PRO A 257 -6.48 6.86 -3.62
N VAL A 258 -7.08 5.72 -3.93
CA VAL A 258 -6.76 4.44 -3.31
C VAL A 258 -5.96 3.57 -4.29
N ILE A 259 -4.89 2.99 -3.80
CA ILE A 259 -4.03 2.04 -4.51
C ILE A 259 -4.13 0.69 -3.79
N VAL A 260 -4.46 -0.38 -4.49
CA VAL A 260 -4.12 -1.72 -3.99
C VAL A 260 -2.63 -1.91 -4.21
N ALA A 261 -1.84 -1.57 -3.18
CA ALA A 261 -0.38 -1.48 -3.28
C ALA A 261 0.31 -2.84 -3.36
N GLU A 262 -0.37 -3.88 -2.88
CA GLU A 262 0.07 -5.27 -2.97
C GLU A 262 -1.16 -6.15 -3.17
N LEU A 263 -1.19 -6.88 -4.28
CA LEU A 263 -2.22 -7.85 -4.60
C LEU A 263 -1.59 -9.20 -4.89
N GLY A 264 -1.91 -10.21 -4.10
CA GLY A 264 -1.52 -11.59 -4.36
C GLY A 264 -2.71 -12.52 -4.29
N VAL A 265 -2.71 -13.54 -5.16
CA VAL A 265 -3.74 -14.58 -5.20
C VAL A 265 -3.10 -15.96 -5.23
N SER A 266 -3.39 -16.79 -4.23
CA SER A 266 -2.84 -18.14 -4.09
C SER A 266 -3.94 -19.15 -3.75
N GLY A 267 -4.00 -20.23 -4.53
CA GLY A 267 -5.00 -21.29 -4.39
C GLY A 267 -5.12 -22.12 -5.65
N SER A 268 -6.25 -22.81 -5.81
CA SER A 268 -6.56 -23.60 -7.01
C SER A 268 -6.68 -22.72 -8.26
N ALA A 269 -6.57 -23.32 -9.43
CA ALA A 269 -6.72 -22.61 -10.70
C ALA A 269 -8.08 -21.90 -10.82
N ASP A 270 -9.16 -22.54 -10.33
CA ASP A 270 -10.50 -21.96 -10.37
C ASP A 270 -10.65 -20.76 -9.43
N TYR A 271 -10.09 -20.85 -8.23
CA TYR A 271 -10.04 -19.75 -7.27
C TYR A 271 -9.31 -18.52 -7.85
N LYS A 272 -8.11 -18.72 -8.39
CA LYS A 272 -7.33 -17.66 -9.03
C LYS A 272 -8.06 -17.05 -10.23
N ARG A 273 -8.62 -17.88 -11.12
CA ARG A 273 -9.36 -17.43 -12.29
C ARG A 273 -10.54 -16.53 -11.92
N ALA A 274 -11.26 -16.90 -10.87
CA ALA A 274 -12.37 -16.11 -10.36
C ALA A 274 -11.93 -14.75 -9.79
N TRP A 275 -10.78 -14.68 -9.12
CA TRP A 275 -10.19 -13.43 -8.65
C TRP A 275 -9.76 -12.54 -9.82
N TYR A 276 -9.02 -13.10 -10.78
CA TYR A 276 -8.54 -12.35 -11.95
C TYR A 276 -9.68 -11.82 -12.80
N ALA A 277 -10.76 -12.58 -12.96
CA ALA A 277 -11.95 -12.11 -13.68
C ALA A 277 -12.53 -10.83 -13.04
N GLU A 278 -12.64 -10.76 -11.71
CA GLU A 278 -13.12 -9.56 -11.02
C GLU A 278 -12.11 -8.42 -11.07
N ILE A 279 -10.80 -8.68 -10.88
CA ILE A 279 -9.75 -7.65 -10.97
C ILE A 279 -9.73 -7.00 -12.35
N LEU A 280 -10.02 -7.79 -13.38
CA LEU A 280 -9.99 -7.32 -14.76
C LEU A 280 -11.32 -6.75 -15.24
N ASP A 281 -12.43 -7.01 -14.54
CA ASP A 281 -13.73 -6.35 -14.77
C ASP A 281 -13.76 -4.95 -14.15
N GLN A 282 -13.09 -4.03 -14.82
CA GLN A 282 -13.00 -2.65 -14.34
C GLN A 282 -14.33 -1.92 -14.29
N GLN A 283 -15.33 -2.31 -15.02
CA GLN A 283 -16.64 -1.63 -14.99
C GLN A 283 -17.35 -1.91 -13.67
N THR A 284 -17.33 -3.15 -13.21
CA THR A 284 -18.00 -3.53 -11.97
C THR A 284 -17.36 -2.90 -10.76
N TYR A 285 -16.05 -2.98 -10.60
CA TYR A 285 -15.46 -2.47 -9.37
C TYR A 285 -15.25 -0.95 -9.35
N ARG A 286 -15.18 -0.25 -10.49
CA ARG A 286 -15.18 1.22 -10.52
C ARG A 286 -16.42 1.83 -9.88
N ARG A 287 -17.59 1.26 -10.13
CA ARG A 287 -18.84 1.71 -9.47
C ARG A 287 -18.80 1.50 -7.97
N THR A 288 -18.17 0.40 -7.53
CA THR A 288 -18.09 0.05 -6.11
C THR A 288 -16.96 0.79 -5.40
N PHE A 289 -15.88 1.13 -6.11
CA PHE A 289 -14.65 1.71 -5.56
C PHE A 289 -14.19 2.95 -6.33
N PRO A 290 -14.97 4.06 -6.30
CA PRO A 290 -14.71 5.24 -7.17
C PRO A 290 -13.36 5.92 -6.94
N LEU A 291 -12.72 5.73 -5.79
CA LEU A 291 -11.39 6.26 -5.49
C LEU A 291 -10.25 5.30 -5.87
N LEU A 292 -10.56 4.07 -6.32
CA LEU A 292 -9.53 3.12 -6.72
C LEU A 292 -8.90 3.56 -8.05
N THR A 293 -7.59 3.77 -8.04
CA THR A 293 -6.82 4.25 -9.19
C THR A 293 -5.84 3.24 -9.75
N THR A 294 -5.33 2.36 -8.90
CA THR A 294 -4.23 1.46 -9.27
C THR A 294 -4.33 0.14 -8.50
N VAL A 295 -3.99 -0.94 -9.18
CA VAL A 295 -3.82 -2.27 -8.57
C VAL A 295 -2.43 -2.79 -8.93
N VAL A 296 -1.65 -3.17 -7.91
CA VAL A 296 -0.27 -3.62 -8.07
C VAL A 296 -0.15 -5.09 -7.69
N PHE A 297 0.12 -5.94 -8.66
CA PHE A 297 0.36 -7.36 -8.42
C PHE A 297 1.69 -7.60 -7.71
N PHE A 298 1.68 -8.50 -6.73
CA PHE A 298 2.88 -9.01 -6.09
C PHE A 298 3.28 -10.31 -6.80
N ASN A 299 4.22 -10.22 -7.75
CA ASN A 299 4.64 -11.35 -8.59
C ASN A 299 5.87 -12.06 -8.01
N ASP A 300 5.72 -12.58 -6.79
CA ASP A 300 6.78 -13.33 -6.12
C ASP A 300 6.20 -14.38 -5.20
N LYS A 301 7.05 -15.26 -4.70
CA LYS A 301 6.72 -16.21 -3.65
C LYS A 301 7.17 -15.66 -2.30
N GLU A 302 6.31 -15.81 -1.28
CA GLU A 302 6.71 -15.43 0.08
C GLU A 302 8.00 -16.15 0.50
N PRO A 303 9.03 -15.41 0.98
CA PRO A 303 10.25 -16.04 1.46
C PRO A 303 10.06 -16.74 2.81
N TYR A 304 8.99 -16.40 3.52
CA TYR A 304 8.70 -16.92 4.86
C TYR A 304 7.36 -17.62 4.92
N LYS A 305 7.27 -18.61 5.80
CA LYS A 305 5.99 -19.28 6.09
C LYS A 305 5.07 -18.33 6.85
N TRP A 306 3.86 -18.21 6.37
CA TRP A 306 2.80 -17.54 7.11
C TRP A 306 2.40 -18.34 8.34
N PRO A 307 1.95 -17.68 9.41
CA PRO A 307 1.54 -18.36 10.64
C PRO A 307 0.35 -19.29 10.40
N LEU A 308 -0.03 -20.05 11.42
CA LEU A 308 -1.20 -20.95 11.42
C LEU A 308 -1.17 -22.04 10.33
N GLY A 309 0.02 -22.43 9.86
CA GLY A 309 0.17 -23.53 8.91
C GLY A 309 -0.15 -23.19 7.46
N TYR A 310 -0.26 -21.91 7.10
CA TYR A 310 -0.54 -21.48 5.71
C TYR A 310 0.65 -21.65 4.75
N GLY A 311 1.82 -21.99 5.28
CA GLY A 311 3.02 -22.17 4.45
C GLY A 311 3.56 -20.84 3.90
N ALA A 312 4.33 -20.92 2.84
CA ALA A 312 4.82 -19.77 2.09
C ALA A 312 3.96 -19.60 0.83
N PRO A 313 2.99 -18.70 0.83
CA PRO A 313 2.12 -18.52 -0.34
C PRO A 313 2.91 -18.16 -1.60
N ASP A 314 2.46 -18.65 -2.72
CA ASP A 314 3.01 -18.33 -4.03
C ASP A 314 2.03 -17.38 -4.75
N TRP A 315 2.42 -16.11 -4.85
CA TRP A 315 1.63 -15.04 -5.45
C TRP A 315 1.97 -14.80 -6.92
N ARG A 316 2.92 -15.56 -7.48
CA ARG A 316 3.37 -15.36 -8.85
C ARG A 316 2.22 -15.49 -9.84
N LEU A 317 2.22 -14.57 -10.79
CA LEU A 317 1.25 -14.55 -11.88
C LEU A 317 1.44 -15.82 -12.71
N ASP A 318 0.39 -16.60 -12.82
CA ASP A 318 0.38 -17.82 -13.63
C ASP A 318 0.02 -17.51 -15.09
N ARG A 319 0.04 -18.55 -15.91
CA ARG A 319 -0.25 -18.45 -17.35
C ARG A 319 -1.62 -17.82 -17.63
N GLU A 320 -2.61 -18.10 -16.80
CA GLU A 320 -3.97 -17.59 -16.97
C GLU A 320 -4.04 -16.09 -16.62
N ALA A 321 -3.38 -15.67 -15.54
CA ALA A 321 -3.24 -14.24 -15.19
C ALA A 321 -2.54 -13.47 -16.31
N LEU A 322 -1.44 -14.01 -16.84
CA LEU A 322 -0.67 -13.37 -17.90
C LEU A 322 -1.47 -13.25 -19.20
N LYS A 323 -2.23 -14.28 -19.59
CA LYS A 323 -3.14 -14.20 -20.73
C LYS A 323 -4.24 -13.16 -20.54
N ALA A 324 -4.83 -13.13 -19.35
CA ALA A 324 -5.86 -12.16 -19.03
C ALA A 324 -5.35 -10.72 -19.06
N LEU A 325 -4.11 -10.47 -18.61
CA LEU A 325 -3.45 -9.18 -18.72
C LEU A 325 -3.11 -8.82 -20.17
N ALA A 326 -2.57 -9.75 -20.95
CA ALA A 326 -2.20 -9.52 -22.35
C ALA A 326 -3.40 -9.18 -23.26
N GLY A 327 -4.59 -9.69 -22.94
CA GLY A 327 -5.84 -9.33 -23.65
C GLY A 327 -6.27 -7.85 -23.47
N ARG A 328 -5.53 -7.08 -22.68
CA ARG A 328 -5.77 -5.64 -22.40
C ARG A 328 -4.81 -4.71 -23.10
N GLY A 329 -4.26 -5.07 -24.24
CA GLY A 329 -3.38 -4.18 -25.01
C GLY A 329 -3.91 -2.75 -25.12
N PRO A 330 -3.05 -1.74 -25.32
CA PRO A 330 -3.38 -0.30 -25.27
C PRO A 330 -4.52 0.14 -26.20
N GLY A 331 -4.94 -0.69 -27.14
CA GLY A 331 -6.05 -0.42 -28.06
C GLY A 331 -7.46 -0.64 -27.50
N GLN A 332 -7.65 -1.37 -26.39
CA GLN A 332 -9.00 -1.60 -25.85
C GLN A 332 -9.43 -0.54 -24.82
N ALA A 333 -8.52 0.28 -24.32
CA ALA A 333 -8.87 1.44 -23.47
C ALA A 333 -9.63 2.52 -24.25
N ALA A 334 -9.44 2.62 -25.55
CA ALA A 334 -10.10 3.62 -26.41
C ALA A 334 -11.48 3.17 -26.93
N ALA A 335 -11.75 1.87 -27.02
CA ALA A 335 -12.99 1.33 -27.60
C ALA A 335 -14.19 1.30 -26.64
N LEU A 336 -14.03 1.71 -25.39
CA LEU A 336 -15.12 1.79 -24.38
C LEU A 336 -15.49 3.24 -24.03
N ALA A 337 -15.04 4.22 -24.83
CA ALA A 337 -15.33 5.65 -24.68
C ALA A 337 -16.43 6.17 -25.62
N ASP A 338 -17.04 5.32 -26.45
CA ASP A 338 -18.20 5.64 -27.31
C ASP A 338 -19.52 5.18 -26.68
#